data_8d29d67260565c373928484018692b98
#
_entry.id   8d29d67260565c373928484018692b98
#
_cell.length_a   1.000
_cell.length_b   1.000
_cell.length_c   1.000
_cell.angle_alpha   90.00
_cell.angle_beta   90.00
_cell.angle_gamma   90.00
#
_symmetry.space_group_name_H-M   'P 1'
#
loop_
_entity.id
_entity.type
_entity.pdbx_description
1 polymer ?
#
loop_
_entity_poly.entity_id
_entity_poly.type
_entity_poly.pdbx_seq_one_letter_code
_entity_poly.pdbx_strand_id
1 'polypeptide(L)'
;MKQNNMKETILQTATNLMTKKGIKNTSLADIAKACDISKGTLYYHYSSKNDLISDIADIHLEAITKSVIDCVCGIESNNTSSNMVNLIMEKIASIEGRGRIHMYILCEAITENDTLRESIKVKYLEWRNTLKKEISKTIKDDKDAEALSFLLVSIVDGLVVQGLLKSEKVPYENIANFLVKSWL
;
A
#
# COMPACT_ATOMS: atom_id res chain seq x y z
N MET A 1 15.67 16.34 17.33
CA MET A 1 14.38 15.77 17.74
C MET A 1 13.13 16.57 17.27
N LYS A 2 13.07 17.92 17.36
CA LYS A 2 11.89 18.71 16.91
C LYS A 2 11.61 18.68 15.38
N GLN A 3 12.63 18.56 14.54
CA GLN A 3 12.49 18.59 13.08
C GLN A 3 11.85 17.32 12.51
N ASN A 4 12.15 16.15 13.08
CA ASN A 4 11.56 14.86 12.65
C ASN A 4 10.05 14.82 12.96
N ASN A 5 9.63 15.43 14.05
CA ASN A 5 8.21 15.49 14.46
C ASN A 5 7.38 16.35 13.49
N MET A 6 7.94 17.48 12.98
CA MET A 6 7.20 18.36 12.06
C MET A 6 7.00 17.73 10.67
N LYS A 7 8.04 17.06 10.12
CA LYS A 7 7.92 16.36 8.84
C LYS A 7 6.84 15.27 8.91
N GLU A 8 6.84 14.52 9.99
CA GLU A 8 5.84 13.47 10.25
C GLU A 8 4.41 14.06 10.38
N THR A 9 4.26 15.18 11.10
CA THR A 9 2.98 15.89 11.21
C THR A 9 2.48 16.37 9.84
N ILE A 10 3.35 16.92 9.01
CA ILE A 10 3.01 17.34 7.65
C ILE A 10 2.53 16.15 6.82
N LEU A 11 3.26 15.03 6.82
CA LEU A 11 2.92 13.81 6.09
C LEU A 11 1.57 13.24 6.51
N GLN A 12 1.34 13.11 7.81
CA GLN A 12 0.07 12.63 8.35
C GLN A 12 -1.11 13.52 7.96
N THR A 13 -0.93 14.84 8.11
CA THR A 13 -1.97 15.83 7.77
C THR A 13 -2.26 15.84 6.28
N ALA A 14 -1.22 15.79 5.44
CA ALA A 14 -1.35 15.72 3.99
C ALA A 14 -2.07 14.45 3.55
N THR A 15 -1.67 13.29 4.09
CA THR A 15 -2.34 12.01 3.82
C THR A 15 -3.82 12.07 4.16
N ASN A 16 -4.18 12.61 5.32
CA ASN A 16 -5.57 12.75 5.75
C ASN A 16 -6.38 13.69 4.83
N LEU A 17 -5.80 14.83 4.43
CA LEU A 17 -6.46 15.78 3.52
C LEU A 17 -6.63 15.17 2.12
N MET A 18 -5.59 14.55 1.58
CA MET A 18 -5.61 13.93 0.26
C MET A 18 -6.57 12.76 0.20
N THR A 19 -6.67 11.95 1.27
CA THR A 19 -7.65 10.87 1.38
C THR A 19 -9.09 11.39 1.38
N LYS A 20 -9.34 12.54 2.03
CA LYS A 20 -10.70 13.13 2.13
C LYS A 20 -11.12 13.89 0.89
N LYS A 21 -10.23 14.72 0.34
CA LYS A 21 -10.54 15.69 -0.74
C LYS A 21 -10.00 15.26 -2.11
N GLY A 22 -9.13 14.27 -2.16
CA GLY A 22 -8.35 13.89 -3.33
C GLY A 22 -7.04 14.66 -3.46
N ILE A 23 -6.05 14.06 -4.13
CA ILE A 23 -4.73 14.66 -4.34
C ILE A 23 -4.86 15.98 -5.10
N LYS A 24 -5.64 16.02 -6.20
CA LYS A 24 -5.81 17.23 -7.04
C LYS A 24 -6.39 18.41 -6.26
N ASN A 25 -7.31 18.18 -5.36
CA ASN A 25 -8.02 19.18 -4.58
C ASN A 25 -7.33 19.59 -3.27
N THR A 26 -6.11 19.11 -3.03
CA THR A 26 -5.32 19.45 -1.83
C THR A 26 -4.08 20.22 -2.25
N SER A 27 -3.97 21.48 -1.83
CA SER A 27 -2.79 22.32 -2.08
C SER A 27 -1.82 22.29 -0.89
N LEU A 28 -0.54 22.66 -1.15
CA LEU A 28 0.44 22.85 -0.06
C LEU A 28 -0.02 23.92 0.94
N ALA A 29 -0.77 24.94 0.48
CA ALA A 29 -1.33 25.96 1.35
C ALA A 29 -2.40 25.40 2.31
N ASP A 30 -3.24 24.47 1.82
CA ASP A 30 -4.24 23.79 2.67
C ASP A 30 -3.56 22.96 3.75
N ILE A 31 -2.47 22.29 3.39
CA ILE A 31 -1.69 21.45 4.32
C ILE A 31 -1.00 22.34 5.37
N ALA A 32 -0.35 23.43 4.96
CA ALA A 32 0.27 24.38 5.89
C ALA A 32 -0.74 24.92 6.91
N LYS A 33 -1.92 25.33 6.41
CA LYS A 33 -3.03 25.80 7.26
C LYS A 33 -3.51 24.72 8.25
N ALA A 34 -3.63 23.50 7.78
CA ALA A 34 -4.11 22.40 8.61
C ALA A 34 -3.07 21.93 9.66
N CYS A 35 -1.78 22.15 9.40
CA CYS A 35 -0.69 21.92 10.35
C CYS A 35 -0.43 23.09 11.30
N ASP A 36 -1.16 24.21 11.13
CA ASP A 36 -0.91 25.47 11.85
C ASP A 36 0.53 25.98 11.74
N ILE A 37 1.08 25.91 10.49
CA ILE A 37 2.42 26.38 10.16
C ILE A 37 2.39 27.41 9.03
N SER A 38 3.47 28.21 8.94
CA SER A 38 3.62 29.12 7.80
C SER A 38 3.87 28.36 6.50
N LYS A 39 3.49 28.96 5.35
CA LYS A 39 3.87 28.42 4.04
C LYS A 39 5.39 28.26 3.91
N GLY A 40 6.18 29.21 4.40
CA GLY A 40 7.64 29.13 4.39
C GLY A 40 8.16 27.90 5.17
N THR A 41 7.57 27.58 6.31
CA THR A 41 7.90 26.36 7.06
C THR A 41 7.58 25.10 6.26
N LEU A 42 6.44 25.06 5.56
CA LEU A 42 6.11 23.92 4.72
C LEU A 42 7.10 23.78 3.55
N TYR A 43 7.38 24.87 2.84
CA TYR A 43 8.33 24.87 1.70
C TYR A 43 9.76 24.53 2.11
N TYR A 44 10.13 24.77 3.36
CA TYR A 44 11.40 24.29 3.91
C TYR A 44 11.49 22.75 3.96
N HIS A 45 10.37 22.07 4.23
CA HIS A 45 10.30 20.60 4.26
C HIS A 45 10.05 19.98 2.89
N TYR A 46 9.21 20.61 2.07
CA TYR A 46 8.79 20.10 0.76
C TYR A 46 8.78 21.20 -0.28
N SER A 47 9.71 21.14 -1.23
CA SER A 47 9.85 22.13 -2.30
C SER A 47 8.68 22.10 -3.29
N SER A 48 8.05 20.93 -3.44
CA SER A 48 6.91 20.74 -4.33
C SER A 48 5.86 19.79 -3.73
N LYS A 49 4.68 19.82 -4.30
CA LYS A 49 3.61 18.85 -3.96
C LYS A 49 4.00 17.44 -4.37
N ASN A 50 4.77 17.29 -5.44
CA ASN A 50 5.23 15.98 -5.92
C ASN A 50 6.22 15.35 -4.94
N ASP A 51 7.12 16.11 -4.32
CA ASP A 51 8.04 15.60 -3.30
C ASP A 51 7.25 15.05 -2.10
N LEU A 52 6.21 15.77 -1.69
CA LEU A 52 5.33 15.34 -0.61
C LEU A 52 4.54 14.07 -0.98
N ILE A 53 4.03 13.99 -2.22
CA ILE A 53 3.33 12.79 -2.71
C ILE A 53 4.29 11.59 -2.76
N SER A 54 5.52 11.78 -3.19
CA SER A 54 6.54 10.73 -3.21
C SER A 54 6.81 10.17 -1.81
N ASP A 55 7.02 11.04 -0.81
CA ASP A 55 7.22 10.60 0.57
C ASP A 55 5.99 9.87 1.15
N ILE A 56 4.78 10.34 0.82
CA ILE A 56 3.54 9.64 1.22
C ILE A 56 3.45 8.27 0.56
N ALA A 57 3.80 8.19 -0.73
CA ALA A 57 3.82 6.94 -1.47
C ALA A 57 4.83 5.95 -0.88
N ASP A 58 6.05 6.40 -0.58
CA ASP A 58 7.09 5.56 0.00
C ASP A 58 6.65 4.95 1.34
N ILE A 59 6.12 5.77 2.26
CA ILE A 59 5.62 5.29 3.55
C ILE A 59 4.46 4.30 3.36
N HIS A 60 3.55 4.59 2.43
CA HIS A 60 2.41 3.72 2.15
C HIS A 60 2.86 2.37 1.56
N LEU A 61 3.76 2.41 0.59
CA LEU A 61 4.29 1.22 -0.08
C LEU A 61 5.16 0.38 0.84
N GLU A 62 5.96 1.00 1.73
CA GLU A 62 6.69 0.29 2.79
C GLU A 62 5.75 -0.44 3.75
N ALA A 63 4.65 0.18 4.15
CA ALA A 63 3.66 -0.48 5.00
C ALA A 63 2.99 -1.69 4.32
N ILE A 64 2.77 -1.62 3.00
CA ILE A 64 2.30 -2.76 2.20
C ILE A 64 3.38 -3.83 2.11
N THR A 65 4.62 -3.46 1.79
CA THR A 65 5.76 -4.37 1.71
C THR A 65 5.91 -5.17 3.01
N LYS A 66 5.91 -4.46 4.15
CA LYS A 66 5.95 -5.12 5.47
C LYS A 66 4.79 -6.09 5.66
N SER A 67 3.58 -5.71 5.26
CA SER A 67 2.40 -6.58 5.36
C SER A 67 2.52 -7.83 4.50
N VAL A 68 3.06 -7.70 3.28
CA VAL A 68 3.34 -8.83 2.39
C VAL A 68 4.37 -9.78 3.01
N ILE A 69 5.48 -9.23 3.52
CA ILE A 69 6.52 -10.02 4.18
C ILE A 69 5.97 -10.74 5.42
N ASP A 70 5.24 -10.03 6.29
CA ASP A 70 4.63 -10.60 7.50
C ASP A 70 3.68 -11.76 7.15
N CYS A 71 2.88 -11.63 6.08
CA CYS A 71 2.00 -12.70 5.60
C CYS A 71 2.80 -13.92 5.13
N VAL A 72 3.86 -13.69 4.37
CA VAL A 72 4.72 -14.76 3.83
C VAL A 72 5.51 -15.45 4.93
N CYS A 73 6.13 -14.72 5.86
CA CYS A 73 6.84 -15.29 7.01
C CYS A 73 5.89 -16.01 7.99
N GLY A 74 4.64 -15.62 8.08
CA GLY A 74 3.62 -16.29 8.87
C GLY A 74 3.30 -17.71 8.38
N ILE A 75 3.53 -17.99 7.09
CA ILE A 75 3.39 -19.32 6.49
C ILE A 75 4.46 -20.29 7.03
N GLU A 76 5.68 -19.80 7.30
CA GLU A 76 6.81 -20.63 7.78
C GLU A 76 6.70 -21.04 9.26
N SER A 77 5.95 -20.30 10.07
CA SER A 77 5.97 -20.44 11.54
C SER A 77 4.97 -21.42 12.12
N ASN A 78 4.56 -22.51 11.42
CA ASN A 78 3.60 -23.52 11.91
C ASN A 78 2.32 -22.93 12.55
N ASN A 79 1.99 -21.70 12.23
CA ASN A 79 0.75 -21.09 12.66
C ASN A 79 -0.40 -21.75 11.90
N THR A 80 -1.34 -22.31 12.66
CA THR A 80 -2.57 -22.89 12.12
C THR A 80 -3.18 -21.97 11.06
N SER A 81 -3.75 -22.56 10.01
CA SER A 81 -4.44 -21.84 8.91
C SER A 81 -5.38 -20.72 9.42
N SER A 82 -5.93 -20.88 10.63
CA SER A 82 -6.74 -19.88 11.32
C SER A 82 -5.97 -18.60 11.68
N ASN A 83 -4.72 -18.69 12.12
CA ASN A 83 -3.92 -17.51 12.47
C ASN A 83 -3.49 -16.73 11.22
N MET A 84 -3.22 -17.43 10.11
CA MET A 84 -2.91 -16.82 8.83
C MET A 84 -4.12 -16.07 8.25
N VAL A 85 -5.31 -16.69 8.32
CA VAL A 85 -6.56 -16.03 7.91
C VAL A 85 -6.81 -14.77 8.75
N ASN A 86 -6.63 -14.84 10.07
CA ASN A 86 -6.79 -13.66 10.94
C ASN A 86 -5.77 -12.56 10.61
N LEU A 87 -4.51 -12.88 10.33
CA LEU A 87 -3.49 -11.92 9.93
C LEU A 87 -3.84 -11.26 8.60
N ILE A 88 -4.28 -12.04 7.61
CA ILE A 88 -4.76 -11.53 6.31
C ILE A 88 -5.96 -10.61 6.53
N MET A 89 -6.92 -10.99 7.37
CA MET A 89 -8.11 -10.19 7.68
C MET A 89 -7.77 -8.87 8.37
N GLU A 90 -6.84 -8.88 9.32
CA GLU A 90 -6.34 -7.66 9.99
C GLU A 90 -5.67 -6.70 9.00
N LYS A 91 -4.86 -7.25 8.09
CA LYS A 91 -4.20 -6.47 7.04
C LYS A 91 -5.21 -5.92 6.03
N ILE A 92 -6.20 -6.71 5.61
CA ILE A 92 -7.27 -6.29 4.70
C ILE A 92 -8.17 -5.21 5.37
N ALA A 93 -8.54 -5.36 6.63
CA ALA A 93 -9.28 -4.33 7.38
C ALA A 93 -8.50 -3.00 7.43
N SER A 94 -7.17 -3.05 7.48
CA SER A 94 -6.32 -1.86 7.36
C SER A 94 -6.32 -1.23 5.96
N ILE A 95 -6.72 -1.98 4.93
CA ILE A 95 -6.82 -1.50 3.53
C ILE A 95 -7.99 -0.52 3.39
N GLU A 96 -9.12 -0.69 4.07
CA GLU A 96 -10.26 0.24 3.95
C GLU A 96 -9.88 1.69 4.28
N GLY A 97 -9.04 1.91 5.27
CA GLY A 97 -8.52 3.25 5.60
C GLY A 97 -7.44 3.77 4.63
N ARG A 98 -6.63 2.88 4.08
CA ARG A 98 -5.48 3.21 3.22
C ARG A 98 -5.73 2.97 1.74
N GLY A 99 -6.76 2.23 1.37
CA GLY A 99 -7.05 1.90 -0.03
C GLY A 99 -7.30 3.13 -0.90
N ARG A 100 -7.92 4.18 -0.36
CA ARG A 100 -8.11 5.44 -1.11
C ARG A 100 -6.79 6.09 -1.48
N ILE A 101 -5.85 6.19 -0.54
CA ILE A 101 -4.55 6.79 -0.84
C ILE A 101 -3.76 5.91 -1.81
N HIS A 102 -3.85 4.58 -1.69
CA HIS A 102 -3.26 3.66 -2.65
C HIS A 102 -3.77 3.90 -4.06
N MET A 103 -5.08 3.93 -4.25
CA MET A 103 -5.69 4.19 -5.55
C MET A 103 -5.34 5.58 -6.11
N TYR A 104 -5.30 6.62 -5.27
CA TYR A 104 -4.86 7.95 -5.71
C TYR A 104 -3.41 7.96 -6.17
N ILE A 105 -2.51 7.29 -5.44
CA ILE A 105 -1.09 7.18 -5.79
C ILE A 105 -0.93 6.42 -7.12
N LEU A 106 -1.62 5.28 -7.29
CA LEU A 106 -1.57 4.51 -8.53
C LEU A 106 -2.14 5.29 -9.72
N CYS A 107 -3.30 5.92 -9.56
CA CYS A 107 -3.89 6.74 -10.62
C CYS A 107 -2.95 7.89 -11.02
N GLU A 108 -2.41 8.62 -10.06
CA GLU A 108 -1.47 9.73 -10.32
C GLU A 108 -0.22 9.24 -11.07
N ALA A 109 0.36 8.11 -10.62
CA ALA A 109 1.54 7.52 -11.25
C ALA A 109 1.27 7.07 -12.69
N ILE A 110 0.12 6.42 -12.93
CA ILE A 110 -0.20 5.87 -14.26
C ILE A 110 -0.57 6.98 -15.26
N THR A 111 -1.21 8.07 -14.79
CA THR A 111 -1.79 9.06 -15.69
C THR A 111 -0.97 10.34 -15.83
N GLU A 112 -0.22 10.78 -14.80
CA GLU A 112 0.30 12.14 -14.76
C GLU A 112 1.73 12.28 -14.21
N ASN A 113 2.28 11.27 -13.50
CA ASN A 113 3.56 11.42 -12.78
C ASN A 113 4.53 10.28 -13.08
N ASP A 114 5.36 10.47 -14.10
CA ASP A 114 6.33 9.46 -14.54
C ASP A 114 7.37 9.11 -13.47
N THR A 115 7.82 10.09 -12.68
CA THR A 115 8.78 9.85 -11.58
C THR A 115 8.17 8.94 -10.52
N LEU A 116 6.93 9.23 -10.14
CA LEU A 116 6.19 8.40 -9.18
C LEU A 116 5.94 6.99 -9.76
N ARG A 117 5.64 6.90 -11.06
CA ARG A 117 5.45 5.62 -11.76
C ARG A 117 6.70 4.74 -11.68
N GLU A 118 7.88 5.29 -11.92
CA GLU A 118 9.13 4.52 -11.84
C GLU A 118 9.41 4.05 -10.39
N SER A 119 9.14 4.88 -9.39
CA SER A 119 9.25 4.49 -7.98
C SER A 119 8.32 3.33 -7.62
N ILE A 120 7.05 3.43 -8.01
CA ILE A 120 6.05 2.36 -7.77
C ILE A 120 6.42 1.07 -8.49
N LYS A 121 6.89 1.15 -9.73
CA LYS A 121 7.35 0.01 -10.51
C LYS A 121 8.44 -0.78 -9.79
N VAL A 122 9.41 -0.09 -9.18
CA VAL A 122 10.45 -0.73 -8.36
C VAL A 122 9.82 -1.49 -7.18
N LYS A 123 8.87 -0.89 -6.46
CA LYS A 123 8.19 -1.54 -5.33
C LYS A 123 7.39 -2.78 -5.74
N TYR A 124 6.65 -2.70 -6.83
CA TYR A 124 5.91 -3.85 -7.37
C TYR A 124 6.83 -5.01 -7.78
N LEU A 125 8.02 -4.69 -8.33
CA LEU A 125 9.05 -5.69 -8.62
C LEU A 125 9.58 -6.33 -7.33
N GLU A 126 9.88 -5.54 -6.31
CA GLU A 126 10.32 -6.03 -5.00
C GLU A 126 9.30 -6.97 -4.37
N TRP A 127 8.01 -6.61 -4.38
CA TRP A 127 6.94 -7.44 -3.84
C TRP A 127 6.81 -8.77 -4.57
N ARG A 128 6.79 -8.74 -5.90
CA ARG A 128 6.71 -9.97 -6.71
C ARG A 128 7.92 -10.86 -6.51
N ASN A 129 9.12 -10.31 -6.47
CA ASN A 129 10.35 -11.07 -6.23
C ASN A 129 10.35 -11.69 -4.83
N THR A 130 9.89 -10.97 -3.81
CA THR A 130 9.74 -11.50 -2.45
C THR A 130 8.75 -12.64 -2.41
N LEU A 131 7.55 -12.45 -2.99
CA LEU A 131 6.53 -13.49 -3.08
C LEU A 131 7.03 -14.70 -3.88
N LYS A 132 7.62 -14.49 -5.06
CA LYS A 132 8.18 -15.56 -5.90
C LYS A 132 9.18 -16.41 -5.12
N LYS A 133 10.12 -15.77 -4.41
CA LYS A 133 11.13 -16.45 -3.60
C LYS A 133 10.49 -17.37 -2.55
N GLU A 134 9.45 -16.91 -1.87
CA GLU A 134 8.77 -17.72 -0.85
C GLU A 134 7.93 -18.83 -1.48
N ILE A 135 7.18 -18.54 -2.51
CA ILE A 135 6.37 -19.50 -3.26
C ILE A 135 7.24 -20.64 -3.82
N SER A 136 8.46 -20.34 -4.30
CA SER A 136 9.41 -21.33 -4.85
C SER A 136 9.90 -22.34 -3.81
N LYS A 137 9.67 -22.13 -2.51
CA LYS A 137 9.96 -23.13 -1.48
C LYS A 137 8.98 -24.32 -1.59
N THR A 138 7.74 -24.06 -2.01
CA THR A 138 6.66 -25.06 -2.14
C THR A 138 6.43 -25.46 -3.60
N ILE A 139 6.27 -24.47 -4.50
CA ILE A 139 6.09 -24.68 -5.94
C ILE A 139 7.45 -24.74 -6.62
N LYS A 140 7.79 -25.89 -7.22
CA LYS A 140 9.12 -26.12 -7.81
C LYS A 140 9.27 -25.61 -9.24
N ASP A 141 8.15 -25.45 -9.97
CA ASP A 141 8.19 -24.83 -11.30
C ASP A 141 8.33 -23.31 -11.15
N ASP A 142 9.40 -22.77 -11.76
CA ASP A 142 9.72 -21.34 -11.66
C ASP A 142 8.68 -20.46 -12.37
N LYS A 143 8.07 -20.96 -13.44
CA LYS A 143 7.03 -20.22 -14.17
C LYS A 143 5.73 -20.14 -13.38
N ASP A 144 5.37 -21.22 -12.71
CA ASP A 144 4.19 -21.25 -11.85
C ASP A 144 4.39 -20.35 -10.63
N ALA A 145 5.57 -20.37 -10.01
CA ALA A 145 5.91 -19.47 -8.90
C ALA A 145 5.87 -17.99 -9.33
N GLU A 146 6.37 -17.69 -10.52
CA GLU A 146 6.29 -16.35 -11.10
C GLU A 146 4.84 -15.93 -11.36
N ALA A 147 4.06 -16.77 -12.04
CA ALA A 147 2.65 -16.51 -12.35
C ALA A 147 1.84 -16.27 -11.06
N LEU A 148 2.04 -17.09 -10.03
CA LEU A 148 1.36 -16.93 -8.74
C LEU A 148 1.75 -15.63 -8.04
N SER A 149 3.02 -15.20 -8.13
CA SER A 149 3.45 -13.92 -7.57
C SER A 149 2.71 -12.73 -8.20
N PHE A 150 2.50 -12.76 -9.52
CA PHE A 150 1.69 -11.76 -10.23
C PHE A 150 0.23 -11.81 -9.81
N LEU A 151 -0.36 -12.99 -9.73
CA LEU A 151 -1.76 -13.17 -9.33
C LEU A 151 -2.03 -12.64 -7.93
N LEU A 152 -1.15 -12.91 -6.95
CA LEU A 152 -1.33 -12.45 -5.58
C LEU A 152 -1.32 -10.92 -5.48
N VAL A 153 -0.38 -10.24 -6.14
CA VAL A 153 -0.37 -8.77 -6.16
C VAL A 153 -1.63 -8.23 -6.85
N SER A 154 -2.03 -8.81 -7.99
CA SER A 154 -3.24 -8.39 -8.72
C SER A 154 -4.52 -8.62 -7.91
N ILE A 155 -4.60 -9.69 -7.13
CA ILE A 155 -5.74 -9.96 -6.23
C ILE A 155 -5.83 -8.87 -5.17
N VAL A 156 -4.72 -8.47 -4.56
CA VAL A 156 -4.72 -7.39 -3.54
C VAL A 156 -5.22 -6.08 -4.15
N ASP A 157 -4.70 -5.67 -5.30
CA ASP A 157 -5.13 -4.45 -5.98
C ASP A 157 -6.63 -4.52 -6.36
N GLY A 158 -7.08 -5.64 -6.89
CA GLY A 158 -8.49 -5.87 -7.22
C GLY A 158 -9.40 -5.83 -5.99
N LEU A 159 -9.00 -6.42 -4.88
CA LEU A 159 -9.76 -6.39 -3.62
C LEU A 159 -9.85 -4.98 -3.03
N VAL A 160 -8.80 -4.16 -3.16
CA VAL A 160 -8.85 -2.73 -2.80
C VAL A 160 -9.92 -2.01 -3.61
N VAL A 161 -9.94 -2.22 -4.92
CA VAL A 161 -10.95 -1.60 -5.81
C VAL A 161 -12.36 -2.03 -5.41
N GLN A 162 -12.61 -3.34 -5.26
CA GLN A 162 -13.92 -3.88 -4.88
C GLN A 162 -14.38 -3.33 -3.52
N GLY A 163 -13.50 -3.29 -2.52
CA GLY A 163 -13.80 -2.76 -1.20
C GLY A 163 -14.13 -1.26 -1.22
N LEU A 164 -13.47 -0.47 -2.08
CA LEU A 164 -13.74 0.96 -2.21
C LEU A 164 -15.04 1.26 -2.98
N LEU A 165 -15.39 0.43 -3.97
CA LEU A 165 -16.64 0.57 -4.72
C LEU A 165 -17.87 0.30 -3.86
N LYS A 166 -17.74 -0.56 -2.83
CA LYS A 166 -18.84 -0.92 -1.91
C LYS A 166 -20.10 -1.42 -2.64
N SER A 167 -19.93 -2.04 -3.80
CA SER A 167 -21.05 -2.60 -4.57
C SER A 167 -21.72 -3.76 -3.82
N GLU A 168 -20.89 -4.54 -3.11
CA GLU A 168 -21.29 -5.65 -2.25
C GLU A 168 -20.26 -5.86 -1.14
N LYS A 169 -20.57 -6.70 -0.16
CA LYS A 169 -19.62 -7.07 0.89
C LYS A 169 -18.60 -8.07 0.32
N VAL A 170 -17.35 -7.64 0.21
CA VAL A 170 -16.26 -8.51 -0.25
C VAL A 170 -16.05 -9.65 0.76
N PRO A 171 -16.09 -10.94 0.33
CA PRO A 171 -15.95 -12.08 1.23
C PRO A 171 -14.47 -12.42 1.46
N TYR A 172 -13.72 -11.50 2.07
CA TYR A 172 -12.27 -11.59 2.26
C TYR A 172 -11.81 -12.90 2.90
N GLU A 173 -12.51 -13.36 3.95
CA GLU A 173 -12.19 -14.60 4.66
C GLU A 173 -12.33 -15.83 3.75
N ASN A 174 -13.40 -15.89 2.97
CA ASN A 174 -13.62 -16.99 2.03
C ASN A 174 -12.55 -17.00 0.93
N ILE A 175 -12.17 -15.81 0.43
CA ILE A 175 -11.11 -15.66 -0.57
C ILE A 175 -9.77 -16.14 0.01
N ALA A 176 -9.41 -15.70 1.21
CA ALA A 176 -8.18 -16.12 1.87
C ALA A 176 -8.15 -17.64 2.09
N ASN A 177 -9.23 -18.23 2.62
CA ASN A 177 -9.36 -19.68 2.82
C ASN A 177 -9.27 -20.46 1.50
N PHE A 178 -9.87 -19.95 0.44
CA PHE A 178 -9.80 -20.57 -0.89
C PHE A 178 -8.36 -20.57 -1.41
N LEU A 179 -7.64 -19.44 -1.29
CA LEU A 179 -6.25 -19.33 -1.74
C LEU A 179 -5.34 -20.31 -0.97
N VAL A 180 -5.50 -20.39 0.35
CA VAL A 180 -4.72 -21.33 1.19
C VAL A 180 -4.97 -22.78 0.77
N LYS A 181 -6.23 -23.16 0.55
CA LYS A 181 -6.57 -24.54 0.17
C LYS A 181 -6.14 -24.94 -1.23
N SER A 182 -6.06 -23.95 -2.15
CA SER A 182 -5.82 -24.23 -3.56
C SER A 182 -4.35 -24.20 -3.95
N TRP A 183 -3.51 -23.48 -3.18
CA TRP A 183 -2.13 -23.20 -3.59
C TRP A 183 -1.08 -23.51 -2.49
N LEU A 184 -1.50 -23.82 -1.29
CA LEU A 184 -0.65 -24.26 -0.17
C LEU A 184 -1.07 -25.63 0.36
#